data_037bab1f9b1fe2b3b0cce70fb015cc43
#
_entry.id   037bab1f9b1fe2b3b0cce70fb015cc43
#
_cell.length_a   1.000
_cell.length_b   1.000
_cell.length_c   1.000
_cell.angle_alpha   90.00
_cell.angle_beta   90.00
_cell.angle_gamma   90.00
#
_symmetry.space_group_name_H-M   'P 1'
#
loop_
_entity.id
_entity.type
_entity.pdbx_description
1 polymer ?
#
loop_
_entity_poly.entity_id
_entity_poly.type
_entity_poly.pdbx_seq_one_letter_code
_entity_poly.pdbx_strand_id
1 'polypeptide(L)'
;MKAAIKKDFLIHAIANEKILIGNGEEINFSRMLVLNDTAVFLITELQKHEEPVSAEALAQSLYEHFEVEYEVALSDVKDLLYQLQEQEVVNLIER
;
A
#
# COMPACT_ATOMS: atom_id res chain seq x y z
N MET A 1 -11.39 -5.39 -8.26
CA MET A 1 -10.86 -4.24 -7.49
C MET A 1 -9.48 -3.87 -8.00
N LYS A 2 -9.29 -2.61 -8.31
CA LYS A 2 -7.99 -2.07 -8.70
C LYS A 2 -7.66 -0.88 -7.82
N ALA A 3 -6.38 -0.63 -7.59
CA ALA A 3 -5.93 0.46 -6.73
C ALA A 3 -4.85 1.29 -7.42
N ALA A 4 -4.92 2.59 -7.23
CA ALA A 4 -3.90 3.52 -7.65
C ALA A 4 -3.47 4.36 -6.45
N ILE A 5 -2.17 4.42 -6.19
CA ILE A 5 -1.65 5.21 -5.08
C ILE A 5 -1.49 6.67 -5.52
N LYS A 6 -1.81 7.58 -4.61
CA LYS A 6 -1.59 9.00 -4.85
C LYS A 6 -0.09 9.30 -4.81
N LYS A 7 0.33 10.29 -5.61
CA LYS A 7 1.76 10.54 -5.84
C LYS A 7 2.51 11.19 -4.68
N ASP A 8 1.81 11.77 -3.72
CA ASP A 8 2.42 12.61 -2.70
C ASP A 8 2.80 11.86 -1.42
N PHE A 9 3.01 10.54 -1.52
CA PHE A 9 3.36 9.73 -0.35
C PHE A 9 4.75 9.12 -0.50
N LEU A 10 5.49 9.12 0.61
CA LEU A 10 6.82 8.51 0.67
C LEU A 10 6.91 7.61 1.90
N ILE A 11 7.71 6.56 1.78
CA ILE A 11 8.02 5.69 2.90
C ILE A 11 9.32 6.18 3.53
N HIS A 12 9.28 6.48 4.82
CA HIS A 12 10.45 6.92 5.58
C HIS A 12 10.83 5.86 6.61
N ALA A 13 12.12 5.61 6.74
CA ALA A 13 12.65 4.75 7.79
C ALA A 13 13.03 5.63 8.98
N ILE A 14 12.36 5.44 10.11
CA ILE A 14 12.64 6.18 11.34
C ILE A 14 12.88 5.15 12.44
N ALA A 15 14.09 5.14 13.00
CA ALA A 15 14.53 4.11 13.93
C ALA A 15 14.38 2.73 13.26
N ASN A 16 13.65 1.80 13.85
CA ASN A 16 13.45 0.47 13.28
C ASN A 16 12.09 0.33 12.58
N GLU A 17 11.43 1.45 12.31
CA GLU A 17 10.09 1.42 11.72
C GLU A 17 10.06 2.06 10.35
N LYS A 18 9.14 1.59 9.52
CA LYS A 18 8.82 2.20 8.22
C LYS A 18 7.51 2.95 8.36
N ILE A 19 7.49 4.21 7.92
CA ILE A 19 6.36 5.08 8.09
C ILE A 19 5.98 5.69 6.75
N LEU A 20 4.70 5.65 6.41
CA LEU A 20 4.18 6.31 5.22
C LEU A 20 3.78 7.74 5.60
N ILE A 21 4.36 8.70 4.92
CA ILE A 21 4.13 10.13 5.19
C ILE A 21 3.76 10.81 3.88
N GLY A 22 2.72 11.66 3.93
CA GLY A 22 2.41 12.53 2.80
C GLY A 22 3.49 13.57 2.61
N ASN A 23 3.95 13.72 1.36
CA ASN A 23 5.03 14.64 1.00
C ASN A 23 4.47 15.92 0.38
N GLY A 24 3.52 16.57 1.06
CA GLY A 24 2.96 17.84 0.65
C GLY A 24 3.70 19.02 1.25
N GLU A 25 3.20 20.23 1.00
CA GLU A 25 3.76 21.45 1.57
C GLU A 25 3.67 21.47 3.09
N GLU A 26 2.72 20.73 3.65
CA GLU A 26 2.56 20.59 5.09
C GLU A 26 2.62 19.11 5.44
N ILE A 27 3.54 18.77 6.34
CA ILE A 27 3.60 17.43 6.90
C ILE A 27 2.51 17.31 7.95
N ASN A 28 1.53 16.47 7.67
CA ASN A 28 0.45 16.21 8.63
C ASN A 28 0.78 14.95 9.42
N PHE A 29 1.32 15.11 10.61
CA PHE A 29 1.73 14.00 11.45
C PHE A 29 0.57 13.13 11.91
N SER A 30 -0.66 13.63 11.87
CA SER A 30 -1.83 12.82 12.22
C SER A 30 -2.17 11.77 11.14
N ARG A 31 -1.55 11.88 9.97
CA ARG A 31 -1.76 10.95 8.85
C ARG A 31 -0.55 10.05 8.58
N MET A 32 0.30 9.89 9.58
CA MET A 32 1.43 8.97 9.48
C MET A 32 0.94 7.55 9.75
N LEU A 33 1.32 6.62 8.87
CA LEU A 33 0.96 5.22 9.01
C LEU A 33 2.23 4.40 9.23
N VAL A 34 2.26 3.64 10.32
CA VAL A 34 3.33 2.69 10.58
C VAL A 34 3.06 1.43 9.74
N LEU A 35 4.06 1.00 8.99
CA LEU A 35 3.93 -0.08 8.03
C LEU A 35 4.70 -1.32 8.47
N ASN A 36 4.07 -2.49 8.32
CA ASN A 36 4.79 -3.75 8.44
C ASN A 36 5.46 -4.07 7.08
N ASP A 37 6.25 -5.14 7.04
CA ASP A 37 7.00 -5.51 5.84
C ASP A 37 6.10 -5.76 4.63
N THR A 38 4.96 -6.39 4.86
CA THR A 38 3.99 -6.66 3.81
C THR A 38 3.44 -5.36 3.22
N ALA A 39 3.08 -4.40 4.08
CA ALA A 39 2.57 -3.11 3.64
C ALA A 39 3.62 -2.32 2.87
N VAL A 40 4.87 -2.33 3.32
CA VAL A 40 5.99 -1.70 2.61
C VAL A 40 6.11 -2.28 1.20
N PHE A 41 6.09 -3.61 1.10
CA PHE A 41 6.19 -4.29 -0.20
C PHE A 41 5.05 -3.88 -1.14
N LEU A 42 3.81 -3.92 -0.66
CA LEU A 42 2.64 -3.62 -1.48
C LEU A 42 2.59 -2.15 -1.92
N ILE A 43 2.91 -1.24 -1.01
CA ILE A 43 2.94 0.18 -1.35
C ILE A 43 4.05 0.47 -2.37
N THR A 44 5.21 -0.15 -2.21
CA THR A 44 6.30 -0.01 -3.17
C THR A 44 5.89 -0.54 -4.55
N GLU A 45 5.19 -1.66 -4.60
CA GLU A 45 4.67 -2.19 -5.85
C GLU A 45 3.68 -1.22 -6.51
N LEU A 46 2.76 -0.65 -5.72
CA LEU A 46 1.82 0.35 -6.25
C LEU A 46 2.54 1.57 -6.81
N GLN A 47 3.61 2.00 -6.16
CA GLN A 47 4.37 3.19 -6.60
C GLN A 47 5.14 2.96 -7.90
N LYS A 48 5.40 1.71 -8.26
CA LYS A 48 6.08 1.37 -9.52
C LYS A 48 5.16 1.50 -10.74
N HIS A 49 3.86 1.51 -10.54
CA HIS A 49 2.88 1.51 -11.62
C HIS A 49 2.21 2.88 -11.76
N GLU A 50 2.09 3.36 -12.98
CA GLU A 50 1.38 4.60 -13.26
C GLU A 50 -0.14 4.38 -13.37
N GLU A 51 -0.55 3.18 -13.72
CA GLU A 51 -1.95 2.81 -13.86
C GLU A 51 -2.44 2.00 -12.66
N PRO A 52 -3.74 1.97 -12.39
CA PRO A 52 -4.27 1.16 -11.30
C PRO A 52 -3.88 -0.31 -11.42
N VAL A 53 -3.55 -0.91 -10.30
CA VAL A 53 -3.13 -2.32 -10.20
C VAL A 53 -4.24 -3.12 -9.53
N SER A 54 -4.54 -4.31 -10.08
CA SER A 54 -5.58 -5.14 -9.50
C SER A 54 -5.15 -5.75 -8.17
N ALA A 55 -6.11 -5.97 -7.28
CA ALA A 55 -5.85 -6.64 -6.01
C ALA A 55 -5.27 -8.04 -6.24
N GLU A 56 -5.72 -8.72 -7.29
CA GLU A 56 -5.23 -10.05 -7.66
C GLU A 56 -3.76 -10.02 -8.08
N ALA A 57 -3.37 -9.00 -8.85
CA ALA A 57 -1.96 -8.83 -9.24
C ALA A 57 -1.07 -8.55 -8.04
N LEU A 58 -1.54 -7.73 -7.11
CA LEU A 58 -0.82 -7.46 -5.87
C LEU A 58 -0.71 -8.72 -5.01
N ALA A 59 -1.79 -9.48 -4.91
CA ALA A 59 -1.78 -10.75 -4.18
C ALA A 59 -0.81 -11.76 -4.80
N GLN A 60 -0.74 -11.81 -6.12
CA GLN A 60 0.20 -12.69 -6.82
C GLN A 60 1.64 -12.29 -6.52
N SER A 61 1.94 -11.00 -6.53
CA SER A 61 3.28 -10.50 -6.18
C SER A 61 3.63 -10.85 -4.74
N LEU A 62 2.67 -10.72 -3.83
CA LEU A 62 2.87 -11.05 -2.43
C LEU A 62 3.11 -12.55 -2.25
N TYR A 63 2.34 -13.37 -2.94
CA TYR A 63 2.48 -14.81 -2.93
C TYR A 63 3.86 -15.26 -3.42
N GLU A 64 4.37 -14.60 -4.46
CA GLU A 64 5.67 -14.95 -5.04
C GLU A 64 6.85 -14.49 -4.17
N HIS A 65 6.66 -13.41 -3.42
CA HIS A 65 7.74 -12.80 -2.64
C HIS A 65 7.80 -13.29 -1.20
N PHE A 66 6.66 -13.60 -0.60
CA PHE A 66 6.54 -14.10 0.76
C PHE A 66 5.96 -15.51 0.75
N GLU A 67 6.27 -16.30 1.78
CA GLU A 67 5.73 -17.66 1.90
C GLU A 67 4.33 -17.61 2.52
N VAL A 68 3.34 -17.19 1.74
CA VAL A 68 1.94 -17.12 2.16
C VAL A 68 1.06 -17.76 1.09
N GLU A 69 -0.07 -18.31 1.50
CA GLU A 69 -1.05 -18.85 0.55
C GLU A 69 -1.71 -17.70 -0.21
N TYR A 70 -2.06 -17.96 -1.48
CA TYR A 70 -2.64 -16.93 -2.33
C TYR A 70 -3.91 -16.31 -1.75
N GLU A 71 -4.81 -17.13 -1.19
CA GLU A 71 -6.06 -16.63 -0.62
C GLU A 71 -5.82 -15.74 0.59
N VAL A 72 -4.83 -16.08 1.41
CA VAL A 72 -4.41 -15.24 2.54
C VAL A 72 -3.81 -13.93 2.01
N ALA A 73 -2.95 -14.04 0.99
CA ALA A 73 -2.35 -12.85 0.38
C ALA A 73 -3.43 -11.91 -0.17
N LEU A 74 -4.42 -12.46 -0.86
CA LEU A 74 -5.51 -11.65 -1.43
C LEU A 74 -6.33 -10.97 -0.34
N SER A 75 -6.64 -11.67 0.75
CA SER A 75 -7.36 -11.09 1.87
C SER A 75 -6.55 -9.95 2.51
N ASP A 76 -5.27 -10.16 2.73
CA ASP A 76 -4.40 -9.15 3.33
C ASP A 76 -4.27 -7.93 2.42
N VAL A 77 -4.17 -8.13 1.11
CA VAL A 77 -4.12 -7.04 0.13
C VAL A 77 -5.39 -6.20 0.21
N LYS A 78 -6.56 -6.84 0.21
CA LYS A 78 -7.83 -6.12 0.27
C LYS A 78 -7.97 -5.33 1.56
N ASP A 79 -7.61 -5.92 2.69
CA ASP A 79 -7.67 -5.24 3.98
C ASP A 79 -6.78 -4.00 3.99
N LEU A 80 -5.56 -4.13 3.48
CA LEU A 80 -4.64 -3.00 3.40
C LEU A 80 -5.17 -1.91 2.47
N LEU A 81 -5.70 -2.29 1.30
CA LEU A 81 -6.24 -1.32 0.35
C LEU A 81 -7.41 -0.53 0.94
N TYR A 82 -8.29 -1.19 1.69
CA TYR A 82 -9.39 -0.48 2.37
C TYR A 82 -8.87 0.48 3.44
N GLN A 83 -7.87 0.08 4.22
CA GLN A 83 -7.24 0.98 5.18
C GLN A 83 -6.62 2.20 4.50
N LEU A 84 -5.89 1.97 3.40
CA LEU A 84 -5.25 3.06 2.66
C LEU A 84 -6.29 3.98 2.02
N GLN A 85 -7.41 3.44 1.57
CA GLN A 85 -8.50 4.26 1.05
C GLN A 85 -9.10 5.15 2.13
N GLU A 86 -9.31 4.62 3.33
CA GLU A 86 -9.82 5.40 4.47
C GLU A 86 -8.88 6.55 4.82
N GLN A 87 -7.58 6.35 4.65
CA GLN A 87 -6.57 7.39 4.90
C GLN A 87 -6.32 8.27 3.67
N GLU A 88 -7.10 8.08 2.61
CA GLU A 88 -6.98 8.85 1.37
C GLU A 88 -5.61 8.70 0.69
N VAL A 89 -4.95 7.55 0.88
CA VAL A 89 -3.66 7.25 0.25
C VAL A 89 -3.84 6.66 -1.14
N VAL A 90 -4.87 5.84 -1.32
CA VAL A 90 -5.16 5.20 -2.61
C VAL A 90 -6.59 5.50 -3.05
N ASN A 91 -6.81 5.39 -4.35
CA ASN A 91 -8.13 5.38 -4.95
C ASN A 91 -8.44 3.94 -5.37
N LEU A 92 -9.60 3.44 -4.97
CA LEU A 92 -10.04 2.10 -5.36
C LEU A 92 -11.06 2.19 -6.49
N ILE A 93 -10.88 1.31 -7.47
CA ILE A 93 -11.78 1.16 -8.62
C ILE A 93 -12.32 -0.25 -8.57
N GLU A 94 -13.62 -0.39 -8.32
CA GLU A 94 -14.27 -1.69 -8.19
C GLU A 94 -15.01 -2.07 -9.47
N ARG A 95 -14.23 -2.52 -10.43
CA ARG A 95 -14.77 -3.03 -11.70
C ARG A 95 -14.04 -4.30 -12.10
#